data_74a232106db92ba92021295ad3996955
#
_entry.id   74a232106db92ba92021295ad3996955
#
_cell.length_a   1.000
_cell.length_b   1.000
_cell.length_c   1.000
_cell.angle_alpha   90.00
_cell.angle_beta   90.00
_cell.angle_gamma   90.00
#
_symmetry.space_group_name_H-M   'P 1'
#
loop_
_entity.id
_entity.type
_entity.pdbx_description
1 polymer ?
#
loop_
_entity_poly.entity_id
_entity_poly.type
_entity_poly.pdbx_seq_one_letter_code
_entity_poly.pdbx_strand_id
1 'polypeptide(L)'
;EWAVETARLGRDVAEAGGLQAAVGHRGVRLSGGQVQRLALARALACDAEMLLADDVSSALDAATEIELWDSLRASGTTVIGATSKAAALAQADRVVVLAEGELVDQGPWSKLAPRWAHLAG
;
A
#
# COMPACT_ATOMS: atom_id res chain seq x y z
N GLU A 1 15.05 -6.40 -7.70
CA GLU A 1 15.47 -5.19 -6.94
C GLU A 1 14.41 -4.08 -7.01
N TRP A 2 13.97 -3.65 -8.20
CA TRP A 2 12.98 -2.58 -8.38
C TRP A 2 11.71 -2.76 -7.50
N ALA A 3 11.11 -3.94 -7.48
CA ALA A 3 9.89 -4.21 -6.71
C ALA A 3 10.12 -4.05 -5.19
N VAL A 4 11.29 -4.42 -4.70
CA VAL A 4 11.70 -4.28 -3.29
C VAL A 4 11.84 -2.80 -2.92
N GLU A 5 12.47 -2.02 -3.78
CA GLU A 5 12.64 -0.58 -3.58
C GLU A 5 11.30 0.15 -3.64
N THR A 6 10.46 -0.17 -4.63
CA THR A 6 9.12 0.42 -4.77
C THR A 6 8.23 0.10 -3.56
N ALA A 7 8.30 -1.11 -3.01
CA ALA A 7 7.60 -1.51 -1.80
C ALA A 7 8.24 -0.98 -0.49
N ARG A 8 9.31 -0.18 -0.58
CA ARG A 8 10.04 0.40 0.56
C ARG A 8 10.60 -0.67 1.51
N LEU A 9 11.10 -1.76 0.93
CA LEU A 9 11.73 -2.87 1.67
C LEU A 9 13.26 -2.93 1.55
N GLY A 10 13.89 -2.07 0.77
CA GLY A 10 15.32 -2.15 0.49
C GLY A 10 16.17 -2.21 1.75
N ARG A 11 15.87 -1.35 2.73
CA ARG A 11 16.57 -1.34 4.02
C ARG A 11 16.34 -2.63 4.81
N ASP A 12 15.09 -3.09 4.91
CA ASP A 12 14.73 -4.31 5.65
C ASP A 12 15.43 -5.54 5.03
N VAL A 13 15.50 -5.62 3.71
CA VAL A 13 16.21 -6.68 2.99
C VAL A 13 17.71 -6.64 3.26
N ALA A 14 18.33 -5.47 3.25
CA ALA A 14 19.74 -5.31 3.55
C ALA A 14 20.06 -5.73 4.99
N GLU A 15 19.25 -5.31 5.96
CA GLU A 15 19.39 -5.68 7.37
C GLU A 15 19.18 -7.19 7.60
N ALA A 16 18.33 -7.84 6.80
CA ALA A 16 18.11 -9.29 6.85
C ALA A 16 19.26 -10.12 6.25
N GLY A 17 20.19 -9.49 5.54
CA GLY A 17 21.31 -10.18 4.88
C GLY A 17 21.13 -10.36 3.36
N GLY A 18 20.20 -9.65 2.75
CA GLY A 18 19.97 -9.62 1.31
C GLY A 18 18.76 -10.42 0.85
N LEU A 19 18.56 -10.45 -0.46
CA LEU A 19 17.40 -11.10 -1.10
C LEU A 19 17.31 -12.62 -0.87
N GLN A 20 18.41 -13.25 -0.50
CA GLN A 20 18.47 -14.69 -0.23
C GLN A 20 18.25 -15.03 1.26
N ALA A 21 18.00 -14.04 2.10
CA ALA A 21 17.77 -14.27 3.52
C ALA A 21 16.54 -15.15 3.74
N ALA A 22 16.68 -16.16 4.59
CA ALA A 22 15.55 -16.98 5.01
C ALA A 22 14.64 -16.17 5.93
N VAL A 23 13.35 -16.15 5.64
CA VAL A 23 12.34 -15.48 6.46
C VAL A 23 11.32 -16.48 6.98
N GLY A 24 10.64 -16.12 8.09
CA GLY A 24 9.59 -16.94 8.69
C GLY A 24 10.08 -17.73 9.90
N HIS A 25 9.54 -18.94 10.10
CA HIS A 25 9.72 -19.71 11.36
C HIS A 25 11.19 -20.06 11.69
N ARG A 26 12.01 -20.32 10.67
CA ARG A 26 13.42 -20.70 10.81
C ARG A 26 14.39 -19.62 10.30
N GLY A 27 13.91 -18.40 10.15
CA GLY A 27 14.70 -17.27 9.65
C GLY A 27 14.35 -15.98 10.35
N VAL A 28 14.55 -14.84 9.64
CA VAL A 28 14.21 -13.52 10.15
C VAL A 28 12.70 -13.40 10.35
N ARG A 29 12.29 -12.96 11.53
CA ARG A 29 10.88 -12.62 11.79
C ARG A 29 10.56 -11.26 11.22
N LEU A 30 9.50 -11.21 10.42
CA LEU A 30 9.00 -9.97 9.82
C LEU A 30 7.89 -9.37 10.68
N SER A 31 7.88 -8.05 10.83
CA SER A 31 6.74 -7.31 11.38
C SER A 31 5.53 -7.36 10.43
N GLY A 32 4.34 -7.01 10.93
CA GLY A 32 3.15 -6.95 10.09
C GLY A 32 3.31 -6.01 8.88
N GLY A 33 3.91 -4.84 9.09
CA GLY A 33 4.19 -3.90 8.00
C GLY A 33 5.22 -4.42 7.00
N GLN A 34 6.24 -5.14 7.46
CA GLN A 34 7.22 -5.79 6.57
C GLN A 34 6.56 -6.89 5.75
N VAL A 35 5.68 -7.70 6.34
CA VAL A 35 4.91 -8.74 5.62
C VAL A 35 4.03 -8.12 4.54
N GLN A 36 3.31 -7.03 4.84
CA GLN A 36 2.49 -6.32 3.85
C GLN A 36 3.32 -5.77 2.70
N ARG A 37 4.45 -5.13 2.99
CA ARG A 37 5.36 -4.62 1.96
C ARG A 37 6.01 -5.74 1.15
N LEU A 38 6.28 -6.89 1.76
CA LEU A 38 6.80 -8.06 1.03
C LEU A 38 5.76 -8.63 0.06
N ALA A 39 4.50 -8.73 0.50
CA ALA A 39 3.40 -9.14 -0.37
C ALA A 39 3.22 -8.17 -1.55
N LEU A 40 3.33 -6.86 -1.29
CA LEU A 40 3.30 -5.83 -2.33
C LEU A 40 4.49 -5.97 -3.30
N ALA A 41 5.71 -6.16 -2.80
CA ALA A 41 6.90 -6.39 -3.64
C ALA A 41 6.72 -7.62 -4.54
N ARG A 42 6.14 -8.69 -4.01
CA ARG A 42 5.81 -9.90 -4.80
C ARG A 42 4.83 -9.60 -5.92
N ALA A 43 3.78 -8.83 -5.65
CA ALA A 43 2.80 -8.44 -6.66
C ALA A 43 3.43 -7.55 -7.74
N LEU A 44 4.25 -6.57 -7.35
CA LEU A 44 4.97 -5.69 -8.28
C LEU A 44 5.97 -6.44 -9.16
N ALA A 45 6.61 -7.49 -8.63
CA ALA A 45 7.56 -8.30 -9.39
C ALA A 45 6.93 -9.09 -10.55
N CYS A 46 5.60 -9.19 -10.59
CA CYS A 46 4.87 -9.80 -11.70
C CYS A 46 4.77 -8.90 -12.94
N ASP A 47 5.25 -7.66 -12.87
CA ASP A 47 5.23 -6.67 -13.96
C ASP A 47 3.85 -6.48 -14.59
N ALA A 48 2.81 -6.44 -13.75
CA ALA A 48 1.44 -6.24 -14.18
C ALA A 48 1.17 -4.75 -14.44
N GLU A 49 0.33 -4.45 -15.43
CA GLU A 49 -0.08 -3.09 -15.76
C GLU A 49 -0.93 -2.43 -14.66
N MET A 50 -1.59 -3.26 -13.85
CA MET A 50 -2.48 -2.80 -12.77
C MET A 50 -2.28 -3.65 -11.52
N LEU A 51 -2.21 -2.98 -10.38
CA LEU A 51 -2.16 -3.57 -9.05
C LEU A 51 -3.52 -3.45 -8.37
N LEU A 52 -4.03 -4.56 -7.87
CA LEU A 52 -5.17 -4.59 -6.95
C LEU A 52 -4.63 -4.70 -5.53
N ALA A 53 -4.92 -3.71 -4.69
CA ALA A 53 -4.35 -3.56 -3.36
C ALA A 53 -5.46 -3.50 -2.31
N ASP A 54 -5.68 -4.60 -1.58
CA ASP A 54 -6.65 -4.67 -0.51
C ASP A 54 -5.95 -4.44 0.84
N ASP A 55 -6.17 -3.25 1.41
CA ASP A 55 -5.69 -2.85 2.74
C ASP A 55 -4.17 -3.05 2.97
N VAL A 56 -3.36 -2.79 1.93
CA VAL A 56 -1.92 -3.11 1.91
C VAL A 56 -1.05 -2.25 2.83
N SER A 57 -1.59 -1.20 3.41
CA SER A 57 -0.87 -0.28 4.30
C SER A 57 -1.41 -0.24 5.73
N SER A 58 -2.33 -1.14 6.09
CA SER A 58 -3.01 -1.12 7.40
C SER A 58 -2.05 -1.25 8.60
N ALA A 59 -0.97 -1.99 8.45
CA ALA A 59 0.03 -2.20 9.51
C ALA A 59 1.21 -1.21 9.44
N LEU A 60 1.16 -0.22 8.55
CA LEU A 60 2.22 0.79 8.41
C LEU A 60 1.95 1.99 9.32
N ASP A 61 3.04 2.58 9.85
CA ASP A 61 2.99 3.91 10.43
C ASP A 61 2.77 4.98 9.35
N ALA A 62 2.33 6.18 9.77
CA ALA A 62 1.94 7.24 8.84
C ALA A 62 3.07 7.67 7.90
N ALA A 63 4.32 7.74 8.39
CA ALA A 63 5.45 8.15 7.56
C ALA A 63 5.76 7.11 6.49
N THR A 64 5.85 5.84 6.86
CA THR A 64 6.08 4.72 5.94
C THR A 64 4.96 4.60 4.92
N GLU A 65 3.71 4.84 5.33
CA GLU A 65 2.56 4.81 4.44
C GLU A 65 2.64 5.88 3.35
N ILE A 66 2.95 7.12 3.72
CA ILE A 66 3.13 8.22 2.76
C ILE A 66 4.24 7.88 1.76
N GLU A 67 5.40 7.43 2.25
CA GLU A 67 6.52 7.04 1.40
C GLU A 67 6.16 5.90 0.43
N LEU A 68 5.35 4.95 0.88
CA LEU A 68 4.89 3.84 0.05
C LEU A 68 4.01 4.34 -1.10
N TRP A 69 3.01 5.16 -0.80
CA TRP A 69 2.11 5.69 -1.83
C TRP A 69 2.82 6.61 -2.81
N ASP A 70 3.76 7.43 -2.33
CA ASP A 70 4.61 8.27 -3.20
C ASP A 70 5.47 7.40 -4.13
N SER A 71 6.03 6.32 -3.62
CA SER A 71 6.84 5.37 -4.40
C SER A 71 6.01 4.66 -5.47
N LEU A 72 4.81 4.19 -5.13
CA LEU A 72 3.88 3.58 -6.08
C LEU A 72 3.47 4.56 -7.18
N ARG A 73 3.18 5.80 -6.82
CA ARG A 73 2.88 6.85 -7.79
C ARG A 73 4.05 7.10 -8.73
N ALA A 74 5.26 7.22 -8.18
CA ALA A 74 6.49 7.45 -8.97
C ALA A 74 6.81 6.28 -9.92
N SER A 75 6.41 5.05 -9.57
CA SER A 75 6.59 3.88 -10.43
C SER A 75 5.71 3.88 -11.69
N GLY A 76 4.67 4.73 -11.73
CA GLY A 76 3.70 4.77 -12.83
C GLY A 76 2.72 3.59 -12.86
N THR A 77 2.71 2.75 -11.83
CA THR A 77 1.79 1.60 -11.74
C THR A 77 0.36 2.10 -11.48
N THR A 78 -0.59 1.62 -12.27
CA THR A 78 -2.01 1.86 -11.98
C THR A 78 -2.42 1.03 -10.77
N VAL A 79 -3.00 1.68 -9.75
CA VAL A 79 -3.41 1.01 -8.52
C VAL A 79 -4.91 1.21 -8.29
N ILE A 80 -5.61 0.10 -8.05
CA ILE A 80 -6.97 0.11 -7.49
C ILE A 80 -6.84 -0.44 -6.07
N GLY A 81 -7.09 0.41 -5.07
CA GLY A 81 -6.91 0.07 -3.66
C GLY A 81 -8.21 0.16 -2.87
N ALA A 82 -8.38 -0.75 -1.92
CA ALA A 82 -9.37 -0.64 -0.86
C ALA A 82 -8.65 -0.28 0.45
N THR A 83 -9.08 0.79 1.09
CA THR A 83 -8.50 1.28 2.34
C THR A 83 -9.49 2.11 3.14
N SER A 84 -9.33 2.15 4.45
CA SER A 84 -9.99 3.08 5.36
C SER A 84 -9.07 4.18 5.89
N LYS A 85 -7.81 4.24 5.42
CA LYS A 85 -6.85 5.23 5.92
C LYS A 85 -6.94 6.54 5.16
N ALA A 86 -7.21 7.64 5.87
CA ALA A 86 -7.31 8.98 5.30
C ALA A 86 -6.04 9.40 4.54
N ALA A 87 -4.85 9.01 5.00
CA ALA A 87 -3.59 9.30 4.32
C ALA A 87 -3.51 8.65 2.92
N ALA A 88 -3.95 7.41 2.79
CA ALA A 88 -4.00 6.73 1.49
C ALA A 88 -5.07 7.34 0.56
N LEU A 89 -6.24 7.66 1.11
CA LEU A 89 -7.32 8.31 0.36
C LEU A 89 -6.90 9.68 -0.18
N ALA A 90 -6.12 10.44 0.61
CA ALA A 90 -5.60 11.75 0.19
C ALA A 90 -4.59 11.64 -0.97
N GLN A 91 -3.90 10.52 -1.10
CA GLN A 91 -2.94 10.25 -2.17
C GLN A 91 -3.62 9.75 -3.47
N ALA A 92 -4.84 9.27 -3.39
CA ALA A 92 -5.54 8.75 -4.55
C ALA A 92 -5.93 9.85 -5.54
N ASP A 93 -5.85 9.55 -6.85
CA ASP A 93 -6.34 10.45 -7.90
C ASP A 93 -7.87 10.53 -7.89
N ARG A 94 -8.52 9.45 -7.52
CA ARG A 94 -9.98 9.34 -7.38
C ARG A 94 -10.31 8.36 -6.26
N VAL A 95 -11.27 8.73 -5.46
CA VAL A 95 -11.85 7.88 -4.42
C VAL A 95 -13.27 7.51 -4.83
N VAL A 96 -13.64 6.26 -4.61
CA VAL A 96 -14.99 5.72 -4.78
C VAL A 96 -15.48 5.32 -3.41
N VAL A 97 -16.68 5.77 -3.04
CA VAL A 97 -17.31 5.40 -1.78
C VAL A 97 -18.39 4.35 -2.05
N LEU A 98 -18.26 3.23 -1.40
CA LEU A 98 -19.22 2.12 -1.46
C LEU A 98 -19.99 2.03 -0.14
N ALA A 99 -21.29 1.88 -0.22
CA ALA A 99 -22.14 1.60 0.93
C ALA A 99 -23.19 0.57 0.52
N GLU A 100 -23.36 -0.46 1.35
CA GLU A 100 -24.35 -1.55 1.13
C GLU A 100 -24.28 -2.18 -0.27
N GLY A 101 -23.05 -2.28 -0.83
CA GLY A 101 -22.81 -2.86 -2.15
C GLY A 101 -23.05 -1.91 -3.33
N GLU A 102 -23.36 -0.65 -3.07
CA GLU A 102 -23.60 0.35 -4.10
C GLU A 102 -22.56 1.46 -4.09
N LEU A 103 -22.27 2.02 -5.27
CA LEU A 103 -21.47 3.23 -5.40
C LEU A 103 -22.34 4.43 -5.03
N VAL A 104 -22.02 5.09 -3.92
CA VAL A 104 -22.81 6.22 -3.40
C VAL A 104 -22.16 7.57 -3.65
N ASP A 105 -20.84 7.62 -3.87
CA ASP A 105 -20.12 8.86 -4.16
C ASP A 105 -18.78 8.57 -4.85
N GLN A 106 -18.23 9.57 -5.54
CA GLN A 106 -16.90 9.47 -6.13
C GLN A 106 -16.28 10.85 -6.38
N GLY A 107 -14.97 10.93 -6.36
CA GLY A 107 -14.22 12.14 -6.63
C GLY A 107 -12.91 12.21 -5.85
N PRO A 108 -12.23 13.38 -5.84
CA PRO A 108 -11.04 13.57 -5.01
C PRO A 108 -11.42 13.55 -3.52
N TRP A 109 -10.56 12.98 -2.69
CA TRP A 109 -10.82 12.87 -1.25
C TRP A 109 -11.10 14.22 -0.59
N SER A 110 -10.45 15.29 -1.02
CA SER A 110 -10.69 16.64 -0.52
C SER A 110 -12.15 17.09 -0.62
N LYS A 111 -12.89 16.60 -1.62
CA LYS A 111 -14.32 16.88 -1.81
C LYS A 111 -15.22 15.90 -1.09
N LEU A 112 -14.75 14.68 -0.87
CA LEU A 112 -15.52 13.61 -0.22
C LEU A 112 -15.40 13.63 1.30
N ALA A 113 -14.26 14.02 1.83
CA ALA A 113 -13.97 14.01 3.26
C ALA A 113 -15.02 14.70 4.13
N PRO A 114 -15.58 15.88 3.77
CA PRO A 114 -16.63 16.52 4.58
C PRO A 114 -17.85 15.64 4.86
N ARG A 115 -18.14 14.70 3.96
CA ARG A 115 -19.31 13.78 4.10
C ARG A 115 -18.91 12.39 4.59
N TRP A 116 -17.72 11.94 4.25
CA TRP A 116 -17.32 10.53 4.39
C TRP A 116 -16.13 10.30 5.31
N ALA A 117 -15.59 11.34 5.96
CA ALA A 117 -14.42 11.20 6.84
C ALA A 117 -14.64 10.19 7.99
N HIS A 118 -15.87 9.95 8.40
CA HIS A 118 -16.23 8.97 9.43
C HIS A 118 -15.96 7.51 9.01
N LEU A 119 -15.78 7.25 7.72
CA LEU A 119 -15.40 5.94 7.19
C LEU A 119 -13.87 5.74 7.15
N ALA A 120 -13.09 6.80 7.38
CA ALA A 120 -11.64 6.79 7.32
C ALA A 120 -11.02 6.97 8.72
N GLY A 121 -10.04 6.15 9.02
CA GLY A 121 -9.27 6.20 10.25
C GLY A 121 -7.90 6.86 10.11
#